data_1eb1e094afd92b90e2a97dfd51c0b287
#
_entry.id   1eb1e094afd92b90e2a97dfd51c0b287
#
_cell.length_a   1.000
_cell.length_b   1.000
_cell.length_c   1.000
_cell.angle_alpha   90.00
_cell.angle_beta   90.00
_cell.angle_gamma   90.00
#
_symmetry.space_group_name_H-M   'P 1'
#
loop_
_entity.id
_entity.type
_entity.pdbx_description
1 polymer ?
#
loop_
_entity_poly.entity_id
_entity_poly.type
_entity_poly.pdbx_seq_one_letter_code
_entity_poly.pdbx_strand_id
1 'polypeptide(L)'
;YKPDEVFYIFDNSDAQTVVYGSEFRDIIEEIRPRLTKVQTFIEVNDGGDIAPFAERYETLANTGAGAPLDIERSPDDLLFIYTGGTTGMPKGVMWRHDDLREVQLSALRRLGPVPESLPALVAAIKEVGPAGPMIPACPLMHGTGLLTALGNMVSGGCIVTLDSHSLDPHELWSEVDRNKVQQVAIVGDAFAKPMLRALEETPGKYDLSSIVTIISSGVMWSTEVKRGLLKFMPNAIMTDSFGASEAVGLGSSLMTKDGEIATAKFQIGERCKVFDENDELVEPGSGKPGFIALGAPIPVGYYKDPEKSARTFKTVRGERYAIPGDWCTVEPDGTLTLLGRGSACINTAGEKVYPEEVEEALKTHPSIEDALVVGLPDEKWGQAVTGVVKLSNGAAFDEEALRAHVRNQLAGYKTPKRILIGTVPFRAPNGKADYKTVTEFAKRELGAA
;
A
#
# COMPACT_ATOMS: atom_id res chain seq x y z
N TYR A 1 14.29 1.39 9.49
CA TYR A 1 14.06 0.79 10.81
C TYR A 1 15.24 1.04 11.75
N LYS A 2 14.96 1.13 13.04
CA LYS A 2 15.96 1.19 14.11
C LYS A 2 16.38 -0.23 14.53
N PRO A 3 17.55 -0.42 15.16
CA PRO A 3 18.04 -1.75 15.54
C PRO A 3 17.01 -2.60 16.29
N ASP A 4 16.28 -2.04 17.26
CA ASP A 4 15.27 -2.79 18.02
C ASP A 4 14.07 -3.22 17.18
N GLU A 5 13.68 -2.43 16.16
CA GLU A 5 12.60 -2.81 15.24
C GLU A 5 13.04 -3.96 14.33
N VAL A 6 14.29 -3.91 13.83
CA VAL A 6 14.87 -4.99 13.01
C VAL A 6 15.04 -6.26 13.85
N PHE A 7 15.57 -6.11 15.07
CA PHE A 7 15.67 -7.23 16.01
C PHE A 7 14.32 -7.91 16.24
N TYR A 8 13.26 -7.10 16.51
CA TYR A 8 11.92 -7.63 16.74
C TYR A 8 11.42 -8.45 15.55
N ILE A 9 11.60 -7.97 14.32
CA ILE A 9 11.12 -8.68 13.11
C ILE A 9 11.81 -10.03 12.98
N PHE A 10 13.13 -10.09 13.12
CA PHE A 10 13.88 -11.34 12.96
C PHE A 10 13.64 -12.33 14.11
N ASP A 11 13.54 -11.84 15.35
CA ASP A 11 13.21 -12.71 16.49
C ASP A 11 11.76 -13.20 16.46
N ASN A 12 10.81 -12.32 16.15
CA ASN A 12 9.40 -12.68 16.07
C ASN A 12 9.12 -13.68 14.94
N SER A 13 9.77 -13.52 13.78
CA SER A 13 9.62 -14.42 12.63
C SER A 13 10.30 -15.77 12.79
N ASP A 14 11.06 -15.99 13.88
CA ASP A 14 11.91 -17.17 14.09
C ASP A 14 12.92 -17.38 12.94
N ALA A 15 13.43 -16.29 12.39
CA ALA A 15 14.39 -16.34 11.28
C ALA A 15 15.62 -17.16 11.67
N GLN A 16 15.99 -18.13 10.84
CA GLN A 16 17.20 -18.94 10.98
C GLN A 16 18.32 -18.45 10.08
N THR A 17 17.97 -17.79 8.98
CA THR A 17 18.90 -17.16 8.03
C THR A 17 18.47 -15.73 7.81
N VAL A 18 19.44 -14.81 7.83
CA VAL A 18 19.24 -13.40 7.53
C VAL A 18 20.08 -13.02 6.33
N VAL A 19 19.43 -12.50 5.28
CA VAL A 19 20.10 -11.93 4.11
C VAL A 19 19.97 -10.42 4.19
N TYR A 20 21.08 -9.69 4.07
CA TYR A 20 21.09 -8.24 4.23
C TYR A 20 22.11 -7.55 3.31
N GLY A 21 21.84 -6.31 2.91
CA GLY A 21 22.78 -5.47 2.17
C GLY A 21 23.88 -4.93 3.09
N SER A 22 25.08 -4.74 2.56
CA SER A 22 26.25 -4.28 3.31
C SER A 22 26.03 -2.92 4.01
N GLU A 23 25.14 -2.09 3.49
CA GLU A 23 24.75 -0.80 4.08
C GLU A 23 24.05 -0.94 5.45
N PHE A 24 23.52 -2.14 5.76
CA PHE A 24 22.87 -2.43 7.04
C PHE A 24 23.78 -3.19 8.02
N ARG A 25 25.07 -3.37 7.69
CA ARG A 25 26.02 -4.15 8.50
C ARG A 25 26.07 -3.70 9.95
N ASP A 26 26.18 -2.40 10.21
CA ASP A 26 26.26 -1.86 11.57
C ASP A 26 25.04 -2.23 12.42
N ILE A 27 23.85 -2.18 11.83
CA ILE A 27 22.61 -2.60 12.50
C ILE A 27 22.65 -4.11 12.81
N ILE A 28 23.09 -4.92 11.85
CA ILE A 28 23.18 -6.38 12.03
C ILE A 28 24.22 -6.74 13.09
N GLU A 29 25.40 -6.10 13.10
CA GLU A 29 26.43 -6.29 14.13
C GLU A 29 25.90 -5.97 15.53
N GLU A 30 25.16 -4.88 15.69
CA GLU A 30 24.56 -4.46 16.96
C GLU A 30 23.55 -5.48 17.48
N ILE A 31 22.64 -5.97 16.62
CA ILE A 31 21.55 -6.85 17.06
C ILE A 31 21.91 -8.34 17.07
N ARG A 32 22.94 -8.75 16.33
CA ARG A 32 23.36 -10.16 16.19
C ARG A 32 23.51 -10.91 17.52
N PRO A 33 24.14 -10.35 18.57
CA PRO A 33 24.28 -11.08 19.83
C PRO A 33 22.95 -11.45 20.50
N ARG A 34 21.87 -10.76 20.14
CA ARG A 34 20.52 -10.97 20.66
C ARG A 34 19.73 -11.98 19.82
N LEU A 35 20.11 -12.20 18.56
CA LEU A 35 19.42 -13.07 17.60
C LEU A 35 19.81 -14.53 17.80
N THR A 36 19.36 -15.13 18.90
CA THR A 36 19.77 -16.49 19.32
C THR A 36 19.24 -17.61 18.40
N LYS A 37 18.25 -17.34 17.53
CA LYS A 37 17.66 -18.29 16.60
C LYS A 37 18.34 -18.27 15.22
N VAL A 38 19.00 -17.16 14.88
CA VAL A 38 19.66 -17.01 13.58
C VAL A 38 20.97 -17.79 13.58
N GLN A 39 21.10 -18.69 12.62
CA GLN A 39 22.25 -19.57 12.44
C GLN A 39 23.19 -19.07 11.33
N THR A 40 22.62 -18.42 10.31
CA THR A 40 23.37 -17.98 9.12
C THR A 40 23.07 -16.52 8.81
N PHE A 41 24.13 -15.76 8.57
CA PHE A 41 24.06 -14.40 8.04
C PHE A 41 24.67 -14.37 6.65
N ILE A 42 23.96 -13.81 5.69
CA ILE A 42 24.40 -13.71 4.28
C ILE A 42 24.42 -12.22 3.92
N GLU A 43 25.61 -11.73 3.56
CA GLU A 43 25.78 -10.33 3.18
C GLU A 43 25.83 -10.19 1.67
N VAL A 44 24.96 -9.31 1.14
CA VAL A 44 24.99 -8.83 -0.24
C VAL A 44 25.90 -7.60 -0.29
N ASN A 45 26.95 -7.65 -1.09
CA ASN A 45 27.95 -6.60 -1.13
C ASN A 45 28.56 -6.47 -2.52
N ASP A 46 28.72 -5.26 -3.00
CA ASP A 46 29.22 -4.90 -4.34
C ASP A 46 30.76 -5.03 -4.51
N GLY A 47 31.36 -6.07 -3.93
CA GLY A 47 32.78 -6.41 -4.14
C GLY A 47 33.74 -5.98 -3.03
N GLY A 48 33.27 -5.31 -1.96
CA GLY A 48 34.06 -5.00 -0.76
C GLY A 48 34.24 -6.20 0.18
N ASP A 49 34.87 -5.99 1.33
CA ASP A 49 34.96 -6.97 2.41
C ASP A 49 33.58 -7.20 3.03
N ILE A 50 33.30 -8.43 3.44
CA ILE A 50 32.08 -8.80 4.17
C ILE A 50 32.35 -8.84 5.68
N ALA A 51 31.30 -8.80 6.47
CA ALA A 51 31.40 -9.00 7.91
C ALA A 51 32.01 -10.39 8.22
N PRO A 52 32.92 -10.51 9.21
CA PRO A 52 33.60 -11.80 9.52
C PRO A 52 32.67 -12.94 9.92
N PHE A 53 31.44 -12.61 10.34
CA PHE A 53 30.42 -13.58 10.75
C PHE A 53 29.43 -13.94 9.63
N ALA A 54 29.53 -13.30 8.45
CA ALA A 54 28.61 -13.48 7.36
C ALA A 54 29.23 -14.29 6.20
N GLU A 55 28.38 -14.93 5.43
CA GLU A 55 28.74 -15.52 4.14
C GLU A 55 28.45 -14.54 3.01
N ARG A 56 29.27 -14.57 1.98
CA ARG A 56 29.07 -13.71 0.79
C ARG A 56 27.97 -14.26 -0.09
N TYR A 57 26.94 -13.46 -0.36
CA TYR A 57 25.82 -13.83 -1.23
C TYR A 57 26.30 -14.32 -2.60
N GLU A 58 27.18 -13.57 -3.28
CA GLU A 58 27.65 -13.91 -4.63
C GLU A 58 28.40 -15.27 -4.69
N THR A 59 29.12 -15.60 -3.60
CA THR A 59 29.79 -16.91 -3.49
C THR A 59 28.75 -18.04 -3.41
N LEU A 60 27.73 -17.87 -2.56
CA LEU A 60 26.66 -18.86 -2.40
C LEU A 60 25.82 -19.00 -3.66
N ALA A 61 25.43 -17.87 -4.28
CA ALA A 61 24.61 -17.82 -5.47
C ALA A 61 25.29 -18.49 -6.70
N ASN A 62 26.63 -18.44 -6.74
CA ASN A 62 27.44 -19.05 -7.82
C ASN A 62 27.98 -20.42 -7.46
N THR A 63 27.62 -20.98 -6.30
CA THR A 63 28.05 -22.32 -5.87
C THR A 63 27.01 -23.36 -6.29
N GLY A 64 27.49 -24.50 -6.79
CA GLY A 64 26.65 -25.64 -7.15
C GLY A 64 26.52 -25.85 -8.66
N ALA A 65 25.87 -26.93 -9.03
CA ALA A 65 25.75 -27.40 -10.41
C ALA A 65 24.49 -26.87 -11.14
N GLY A 66 23.70 -25.99 -10.51
CA GLY A 66 22.42 -25.54 -11.04
C GLY A 66 21.34 -26.63 -11.13
N ALA A 67 21.55 -27.77 -10.46
CA ALA A 67 20.55 -28.82 -10.40
C ALA A 67 19.34 -28.37 -9.55
N PRO A 68 18.13 -28.91 -9.82
CA PRO A 68 16.99 -28.71 -8.94
C PRO A 68 17.30 -29.12 -7.51
N LEU A 69 16.87 -28.33 -6.55
CA LEU A 69 17.01 -28.66 -5.13
C LEU A 69 16.15 -29.89 -4.81
N ASP A 70 16.73 -30.86 -4.08
CA ASP A 70 16.01 -32.00 -3.52
C ASP A 70 15.36 -31.59 -2.20
N ILE A 71 14.29 -30.78 -2.31
CA ILE A 71 13.48 -30.32 -1.18
C ILE A 71 12.01 -30.63 -1.46
N GLU A 72 11.32 -31.10 -0.44
CA GLU A 72 9.87 -31.21 -0.47
C GLU A 72 9.26 -29.80 -0.38
N ARG A 73 8.44 -29.46 -1.37
CA ARG A 73 7.70 -28.20 -1.42
C ARG A 73 6.24 -28.48 -1.11
N SER A 74 5.67 -27.65 -0.25
CA SER A 74 4.28 -27.76 0.16
C SER A 74 3.45 -26.55 -0.31
N PRO A 75 2.20 -26.75 -0.75
CA PRO A 75 1.26 -25.65 -0.94
C PRO A 75 0.97 -24.88 0.37
N ASP A 76 1.25 -25.52 1.51
CA ASP A 76 1.10 -24.95 2.86
C ASP A 76 2.32 -24.16 3.35
N ASP A 77 3.43 -24.14 2.60
CA ASP A 77 4.57 -23.28 2.90
C ASP A 77 4.13 -21.82 2.98
N LEU A 78 4.73 -21.05 3.88
CA LEU A 78 4.27 -19.72 4.23
C LEU A 78 5.21 -18.61 3.74
N LEU A 79 4.64 -17.59 3.13
CA LEU A 79 5.24 -16.28 2.96
C LEU A 79 4.77 -15.37 4.09
N PHE A 80 5.70 -14.71 4.80
CA PHE A 80 5.39 -13.69 5.79
C PHE A 80 5.60 -12.29 5.21
N ILE A 81 4.56 -11.44 5.31
CA ILE A 81 4.67 -10.02 5.01
C ILE A 81 4.50 -9.26 6.31
N TYR A 82 5.59 -8.63 6.80
CA TYR A 82 5.52 -7.81 8.00
C TYR A 82 4.94 -6.44 7.67
N THR A 83 3.83 -6.10 8.33
CA THR A 83 3.14 -4.83 8.12
C THR A 83 3.16 -3.99 9.38
N GLY A 84 3.53 -2.70 9.26
CA GLY A 84 3.35 -1.73 10.33
C GLY A 84 1.87 -1.43 10.50
N GLY A 85 1.31 -1.77 11.66
CA GLY A 85 -0.01 -1.29 12.06
C GLY A 85 0.07 0.13 12.60
N THR A 86 -1.07 0.83 12.62
CA THR A 86 -1.19 2.15 13.25
C THR A 86 -0.98 2.09 14.78
N THR A 87 -0.99 0.90 15.35
CA THR A 87 -0.84 0.66 16.79
C THR A 87 0.07 -0.54 17.05
N GLY A 88 1.34 -0.29 17.44
CA GLY A 88 2.26 -1.31 17.93
C GLY A 88 3.29 -1.80 16.90
N MET A 89 4.00 -2.88 17.27
CA MET A 89 5.06 -3.49 16.45
C MET A 89 4.50 -4.15 15.19
N PRO A 90 5.31 -4.23 14.11
CA PRO A 90 4.90 -4.89 12.86
C PRO A 90 4.42 -6.33 13.10
N LYS A 91 3.43 -6.76 12.30
CA LYS A 91 2.83 -8.10 12.37
C LYS A 91 3.15 -8.88 11.11
N GLY A 92 3.56 -10.12 11.25
CA GLY A 92 3.79 -11.04 10.12
C GLY A 92 2.46 -11.62 9.62
N VAL A 93 1.99 -11.13 8.48
CA VAL A 93 0.82 -11.68 7.78
C VAL A 93 1.25 -12.96 7.07
N MET A 94 0.60 -14.08 7.38
CA MET A 94 0.95 -15.40 6.87
C MET A 94 0.12 -15.77 5.64
N TRP A 95 0.76 -15.82 4.50
CA TRP A 95 0.16 -16.32 3.25
C TRP A 95 0.64 -17.74 2.96
N ARG A 96 -0.28 -18.71 2.77
CA ARG A 96 0.08 -19.99 2.15
C ARG A 96 0.49 -19.75 0.70
N HIS A 97 1.47 -20.48 0.23
CA HIS A 97 1.94 -20.37 -1.15
C HIS A 97 0.82 -20.63 -2.16
N ASP A 98 -0.05 -21.60 -1.89
CA ASP A 98 -1.17 -21.93 -2.79
C ASP A 98 -2.23 -20.82 -2.83
N ASP A 99 -2.60 -20.27 -1.67
CA ASP A 99 -3.55 -19.15 -1.59
C ASP A 99 -3.02 -17.91 -2.31
N LEU A 100 -1.72 -17.63 -2.14
CA LEU A 100 -1.06 -16.51 -2.83
C LEU A 100 -0.99 -16.75 -4.34
N ARG A 101 -0.66 -17.99 -4.78
CA ARG A 101 -0.67 -18.39 -6.18
C ARG A 101 -2.06 -18.14 -6.80
N GLU A 102 -3.12 -18.55 -6.13
CA GLU A 102 -4.50 -18.33 -6.58
C GLU A 102 -4.82 -16.83 -6.76
N VAL A 103 -4.38 -15.99 -5.82
CA VAL A 103 -4.52 -14.53 -5.95
C VAL A 103 -3.76 -14.00 -7.16
N GLN A 104 -2.51 -14.42 -7.36
CA GLN A 104 -1.67 -13.95 -8.47
C GLN A 104 -2.22 -14.41 -9.84
N LEU A 105 -2.75 -15.62 -9.92
CA LEU A 105 -3.34 -16.15 -11.15
C LEU A 105 -4.75 -15.63 -11.43
N SER A 106 -5.38 -14.92 -10.50
CA SER A 106 -6.75 -14.40 -10.67
C SER A 106 -6.92 -13.49 -11.89
N ALA A 107 -5.88 -12.74 -12.24
CA ALA A 107 -5.87 -11.92 -13.45
C ALA A 107 -5.96 -12.76 -14.73
N LEU A 108 -5.31 -13.93 -14.75
CA LEU A 108 -5.33 -14.85 -15.89
C LEU A 108 -6.70 -15.50 -16.06
N ARG A 109 -7.46 -15.70 -14.98
CA ARG A 109 -8.83 -16.25 -15.03
C ARG A 109 -9.79 -15.45 -15.89
N ARG A 110 -9.54 -14.15 -16.06
CA ARG A 110 -10.32 -13.31 -16.98
C ARG A 110 -10.10 -13.67 -18.45
N LEU A 111 -9.02 -14.37 -18.76
CA LEU A 111 -8.67 -14.82 -20.10
C LEU A 111 -9.07 -16.28 -20.35
N GLY A 112 -9.45 -17.02 -19.30
CA GLY A 112 -9.86 -18.42 -19.38
C GLY A 112 -9.51 -19.22 -18.12
N PRO A 113 -9.69 -20.55 -18.12
CA PRO A 113 -9.32 -21.42 -17.02
C PRO A 113 -7.82 -21.29 -16.72
N VAL A 114 -7.47 -21.14 -15.43
CA VAL A 114 -6.06 -21.12 -15.00
C VAL A 114 -5.47 -22.52 -15.19
N PRO A 115 -4.31 -22.64 -15.84
CA PRO A 115 -3.64 -23.93 -16.01
C PRO A 115 -3.30 -24.59 -14.67
N GLU A 116 -3.61 -25.87 -14.53
CA GLU A 116 -3.44 -26.63 -13.28
C GLU A 116 -1.99 -27.05 -12.99
N SER A 117 -1.11 -26.97 -14.00
CA SER A 117 0.30 -27.36 -13.87
C SER A 117 1.24 -26.30 -14.41
N LEU A 118 2.47 -26.28 -13.88
CA LEU A 118 3.51 -25.35 -14.36
C LEU A 118 3.80 -25.52 -15.87
N PRO A 119 3.93 -26.73 -16.45
CA PRO A 119 4.10 -26.88 -17.89
C PRO A 119 2.93 -26.30 -18.70
N ALA A 120 1.68 -26.48 -18.24
CA ALA A 120 0.52 -25.93 -18.91
C ALA A 120 0.48 -24.39 -18.79
N LEU A 121 0.85 -23.82 -17.65
CA LEU A 121 0.98 -22.38 -17.47
C LEU A 121 2.04 -21.78 -18.41
N VAL A 122 3.21 -22.42 -18.49
CA VAL A 122 4.29 -21.99 -19.41
C VAL A 122 3.82 -22.07 -20.87
N ALA A 123 3.07 -23.11 -21.25
CA ALA A 123 2.51 -23.23 -22.60
C ALA A 123 1.50 -22.10 -22.89
N ALA A 124 0.60 -21.81 -21.96
CA ALA A 124 -0.36 -20.72 -22.10
C ALA A 124 0.31 -19.35 -22.20
N ILE A 125 1.35 -19.08 -21.39
CA ILE A 125 2.12 -17.83 -21.48
C ILE A 125 2.83 -17.71 -22.83
N LYS A 126 3.38 -18.81 -23.35
CA LYS A 126 4.01 -18.80 -24.68
C LYS A 126 3.02 -18.53 -25.81
N GLU A 127 1.78 -18.95 -25.66
CA GLU A 127 0.71 -18.74 -26.64
C GLU A 127 0.22 -17.28 -26.65
N VAL A 128 -0.05 -16.70 -25.48
CA VAL A 128 -0.58 -15.34 -25.37
C VAL A 128 0.50 -14.25 -25.31
N GLY A 129 1.76 -14.64 -25.11
CA GLY A 129 2.89 -13.77 -24.85
C GLY A 129 3.10 -13.50 -23.35
N PRO A 130 4.37 -13.28 -22.92
CA PRO A 130 4.68 -12.93 -21.54
C PRO A 130 4.22 -11.51 -21.23
N ALA A 131 3.99 -11.23 -19.92
CA ALA A 131 3.81 -9.87 -19.46
C ALA A 131 5.05 -9.02 -19.79
N GLY A 132 4.83 -7.73 -20.05
CA GLY A 132 5.94 -6.81 -20.31
C GLY A 132 6.78 -6.50 -19.08
N PRO A 133 7.93 -5.84 -19.25
CA PRO A 133 8.81 -5.44 -18.16
C PRO A 133 8.09 -4.54 -17.17
N MET A 134 8.42 -4.67 -15.88
CA MET A 134 7.81 -3.94 -14.77
C MET A 134 8.85 -3.34 -13.85
N ILE A 135 8.62 -2.09 -13.39
CA ILE A 135 9.37 -1.47 -12.28
C ILE A 135 8.49 -1.45 -11.04
N PRO A 136 8.82 -2.19 -9.97
CA PRO A 136 8.30 -1.93 -8.64
C PRO A 136 9.05 -0.73 -8.04
N ALA A 137 8.57 0.48 -8.27
CA ALA A 137 9.22 1.70 -7.78
C ALA A 137 9.12 1.86 -6.24
N CYS A 138 8.20 1.14 -5.62
CA CYS A 138 8.13 1.03 -4.17
C CYS A 138 8.89 -0.22 -3.66
N PRO A 139 9.40 -0.17 -2.41
CA PRO A 139 10.20 -1.27 -1.86
C PRO A 139 9.47 -2.63 -1.90
N LEU A 140 10.20 -3.70 -2.21
CA LEU A 140 9.64 -5.07 -2.22
C LEU A 140 9.23 -5.59 -0.84
N MET A 141 9.67 -4.97 0.25
CA MET A 141 9.13 -5.24 1.59
C MET A 141 7.68 -4.73 1.76
N HIS A 142 7.22 -3.83 0.90
CA HIS A 142 5.83 -3.35 0.87
C HIS A 142 4.98 -4.26 -0.01
N GLY A 143 3.78 -4.64 0.47
CA GLY A 143 2.89 -5.55 -0.25
C GLY A 143 2.59 -5.12 -1.69
N THR A 144 2.48 -3.82 -1.96
CA THR A 144 2.28 -3.30 -3.33
C THR A 144 3.44 -3.70 -4.25
N GLY A 145 4.69 -3.43 -3.85
CA GLY A 145 5.86 -3.78 -4.66
C GLY A 145 6.00 -5.30 -4.84
N LEU A 146 5.97 -6.05 -3.74
CA LEU A 146 6.13 -7.50 -3.76
C LEU A 146 5.07 -8.21 -4.57
N LEU A 147 3.80 -7.93 -4.28
CA LEU A 147 2.69 -8.70 -4.86
C LEU A 147 2.48 -8.38 -6.34
N THR A 148 2.67 -7.13 -6.75
CA THR A 148 2.64 -6.79 -8.19
C THR A 148 3.82 -7.37 -8.95
N ALA A 149 5.03 -7.38 -8.37
CA ALA A 149 6.20 -8.02 -8.96
C ALA A 149 6.00 -9.53 -9.12
N LEU A 150 5.52 -10.22 -8.08
CA LEU A 150 5.20 -11.65 -8.16
C LEU A 150 4.14 -11.93 -9.25
N GLY A 151 3.09 -11.12 -9.34
CA GLY A 151 2.05 -11.25 -10.37
C GLY A 151 2.60 -11.08 -11.79
N ASN A 152 3.50 -10.12 -12.00
CA ASN A 152 4.17 -9.94 -13.28
C ASN A 152 5.05 -11.15 -13.63
N MET A 153 5.87 -11.64 -12.68
CA MET A 153 6.73 -12.81 -12.88
C MET A 153 5.94 -14.09 -13.17
N VAL A 154 4.85 -14.35 -12.44
CA VAL A 154 3.96 -15.50 -12.69
C VAL A 154 3.35 -15.44 -14.09
N SER A 155 3.17 -14.24 -14.64
CA SER A 155 2.70 -14.01 -16.01
C SER A 155 3.84 -14.02 -17.05
N GLY A 156 5.04 -14.48 -16.69
CA GLY A 156 6.20 -14.60 -17.57
C GLY A 156 6.93 -13.29 -17.85
N GLY A 157 6.61 -12.22 -17.13
CA GLY A 157 7.28 -10.92 -17.24
C GLY A 157 8.64 -10.87 -16.54
N CYS A 158 9.29 -9.73 -16.63
CA CYS A 158 10.54 -9.48 -15.93
C CYS A 158 10.46 -8.21 -15.07
N ILE A 159 11.30 -8.17 -14.04
CA ILE A 159 11.39 -7.05 -13.12
C ILE A 159 12.64 -6.24 -13.45
N VAL A 160 12.47 -4.95 -13.63
CA VAL A 160 13.54 -3.96 -13.76
C VAL A 160 13.70 -3.29 -12.40
N THR A 161 14.89 -3.40 -11.81
CA THR A 161 15.22 -2.77 -10.54
C THR A 161 15.91 -1.42 -10.77
N LEU A 162 15.78 -0.52 -9.80
CA LEU A 162 16.47 0.75 -9.77
C LEU A 162 17.74 0.62 -8.90
N ASP A 163 18.82 1.27 -9.28
CA ASP A 163 20.09 1.24 -8.55
C ASP A 163 20.07 2.16 -7.32
N SER A 164 19.30 3.24 -7.37
CA SER A 164 19.20 4.23 -6.30
C SER A 164 18.51 3.67 -5.06
N HIS A 165 19.07 3.91 -3.85
CA HIS A 165 18.47 3.50 -2.57
C HIS A 165 17.18 4.26 -2.20
N SER A 166 16.92 5.37 -2.88
CA SER A 166 15.69 6.16 -2.77
C SER A 166 15.11 6.41 -4.16
N LEU A 167 13.83 6.75 -4.23
CA LEU A 167 13.21 7.07 -5.52
C LEU A 167 13.93 8.24 -6.19
N ASP A 168 14.61 7.97 -7.30
CA ASP A 168 15.04 8.96 -8.27
C ASP A 168 14.12 8.89 -9.49
N PRO A 169 13.25 9.91 -9.69
CA PRO A 169 12.31 9.90 -10.81
C PRO A 169 13.00 9.96 -12.18
N HIS A 170 14.18 10.55 -12.28
CA HIS A 170 14.92 10.60 -13.55
C HIS A 170 15.54 9.25 -13.91
N GLU A 171 16.07 8.52 -12.93
CA GLU A 171 16.49 7.14 -13.11
C GLU A 171 15.29 6.27 -13.54
N LEU A 172 14.18 6.36 -12.81
CA LEU A 172 12.97 5.60 -13.13
C LEU A 172 12.55 5.81 -14.59
N TRP A 173 12.44 7.06 -15.04
CA TRP A 173 12.02 7.33 -16.41
C TRP A 173 13.07 6.92 -17.46
N SER A 174 14.36 6.99 -17.11
CA SER A 174 15.43 6.46 -17.98
C SER A 174 15.34 4.95 -18.15
N GLU A 175 15.05 4.23 -17.05
CA GLU A 175 14.85 2.78 -17.09
C GLU A 175 13.58 2.38 -17.83
N VAL A 176 12.50 3.18 -17.71
CA VAL A 176 11.28 3.00 -18.52
C VAL A 176 11.60 3.08 -20.00
N ASP A 177 12.32 4.10 -20.42
CA ASP A 177 12.71 4.30 -21.83
C ASP A 177 13.65 3.18 -22.32
N ARG A 178 14.71 2.90 -21.55
CA ARG A 178 15.73 1.91 -21.91
C ARG A 178 15.17 0.50 -22.04
N ASN A 179 14.36 0.07 -21.07
CA ASN A 179 13.86 -1.31 -21.00
C ASN A 179 12.45 -1.47 -21.57
N LYS A 180 11.86 -0.41 -22.12
CA LYS A 180 10.48 -0.39 -22.65
C LYS A 180 9.48 -0.95 -21.62
N VAL A 181 9.60 -0.44 -20.40
CA VAL A 181 8.77 -0.85 -19.26
C VAL A 181 7.31 -0.59 -19.55
N GLN A 182 6.46 -1.57 -19.27
CA GLN A 182 5.02 -1.48 -19.50
C GLN A 182 4.23 -1.21 -18.23
N GLN A 183 4.77 -1.57 -17.07
CA GLN A 183 4.08 -1.44 -15.79
C GLN A 183 4.99 -0.79 -14.74
N VAL A 184 4.42 0.12 -13.94
CA VAL A 184 5.11 0.73 -12.79
C VAL A 184 4.22 0.59 -11.56
N ALA A 185 4.75 0.09 -10.43
CA ALA A 185 4.03 0.04 -9.16
C ALA A 185 4.54 1.11 -8.20
N ILE A 186 3.62 1.88 -7.64
CA ILE A 186 3.90 3.01 -6.74
C ILE A 186 3.02 2.97 -5.49
N VAL A 187 3.27 3.88 -4.55
CA VAL A 187 2.43 4.10 -3.36
C VAL A 187 2.00 5.58 -3.32
N GLY A 188 0.91 5.89 -4.02
CA GLY A 188 0.24 7.18 -4.01
C GLY A 188 1.09 8.38 -4.44
N ASP A 189 0.66 9.54 -3.98
CA ASP A 189 1.25 10.84 -4.34
C ASP A 189 2.71 11.02 -3.89
N ALA A 190 3.14 10.29 -2.86
CA ALA A 190 4.54 10.33 -2.41
C ALA A 190 5.53 9.92 -3.52
N PHE A 191 5.10 9.05 -4.42
CA PHE A 191 5.83 8.62 -5.60
C PHE A 191 5.41 9.42 -6.85
N ALA A 192 4.10 9.55 -7.06
CA ALA A 192 3.56 10.10 -8.29
C ALA A 192 3.86 11.59 -8.50
N LYS A 193 3.88 12.41 -7.43
CA LYS A 193 4.20 13.84 -7.53
C LYS A 193 5.65 14.09 -7.97
N PRO A 194 6.69 13.48 -7.35
CA PRO A 194 8.05 13.59 -7.87
C PRO A 194 8.20 13.08 -9.30
N MET A 195 7.55 11.96 -9.65
CA MET A 195 7.56 11.41 -10.99
C MET A 195 6.96 12.39 -12.02
N LEU A 196 5.83 13.02 -11.72
CA LEU A 196 5.22 14.03 -12.58
C LEU A 196 6.11 15.26 -12.74
N ARG A 197 6.66 15.78 -11.63
CA ARG A 197 7.55 16.95 -11.65
C ARG A 197 8.76 16.72 -12.56
N ALA A 198 9.39 15.55 -12.49
CA ALA A 198 10.54 15.24 -13.35
C ALA A 198 10.19 15.27 -14.84
N LEU A 199 8.99 14.87 -15.23
CA LEU A 199 8.50 14.96 -16.62
C LEU A 199 8.21 16.41 -17.02
N GLU A 200 7.66 17.21 -16.12
CA GLU A 200 7.37 18.63 -16.36
C GLU A 200 8.67 19.46 -16.50
N GLU A 201 9.72 19.12 -15.74
CA GLU A 201 11.04 19.75 -15.82
C GLU A 201 11.83 19.34 -17.08
N THR A 202 11.56 18.16 -17.64
CA THR A 202 12.29 17.63 -18.81
C THR A 202 11.34 17.11 -19.89
N PRO A 203 10.48 17.94 -20.47
CA PRO A 203 9.50 17.49 -21.44
C PRO A 203 10.14 16.90 -22.70
N GLY A 204 9.67 15.71 -23.08
CA GLY A 204 10.17 15.01 -24.29
C GLY A 204 11.53 14.33 -24.15
N LYS A 205 12.11 14.30 -22.94
CA LYS A 205 13.39 13.64 -22.69
C LYS A 205 13.32 12.11 -22.76
N TYR A 206 12.19 11.52 -22.36
CA TYR A 206 11.99 10.09 -22.24
C TYR A 206 10.90 9.60 -23.18
N ASP A 207 11.08 8.45 -23.80
CA ASP A 207 10.04 7.74 -24.53
C ASP A 207 9.21 6.87 -23.56
N LEU A 208 8.02 7.32 -23.24
CA LEU A 208 7.07 6.67 -22.32
C LEU A 208 5.97 5.90 -23.06
N SER A 209 6.09 5.73 -24.36
CA SER A 209 5.08 5.09 -25.21
C SER A 209 4.83 3.62 -24.87
N SER A 210 5.79 2.97 -24.20
CA SER A 210 5.70 1.58 -23.75
C SER A 210 4.79 1.40 -22.52
N ILE A 211 4.54 2.46 -21.73
CA ILE A 211 3.74 2.36 -20.50
C ILE A 211 2.28 2.01 -20.82
N VAL A 212 1.84 0.88 -20.28
CA VAL A 212 0.46 0.41 -20.34
C VAL A 212 -0.30 0.78 -19.07
N THR A 213 0.34 0.66 -17.90
CA THR A 213 -0.31 0.98 -16.63
C THR A 213 0.66 1.46 -15.56
N ILE A 214 0.19 2.39 -14.74
CA ILE A 214 0.79 2.69 -13.44
C ILE A 214 -0.20 2.23 -12.37
N ILE A 215 0.26 1.34 -11.46
CA ILE A 215 -0.52 0.76 -10.40
C ILE A 215 -0.12 1.42 -9.08
N SER A 216 -1.09 1.98 -8.37
CA SER A 216 -0.88 2.52 -7.03
C SER A 216 -1.72 1.76 -6.01
N SER A 217 -1.17 1.52 -4.81
CA SER A 217 -1.92 0.94 -3.69
C SER A 217 -1.38 1.44 -2.36
N GLY A 218 -2.16 1.30 -1.30
CA GLY A 218 -1.75 1.54 0.08
C GLY A 218 -2.03 2.94 0.60
N VAL A 219 -2.06 3.95 -0.26
CA VAL A 219 -2.51 5.32 0.05
C VAL A 219 -3.19 5.93 -1.16
N MET A 220 -4.00 6.96 -0.91
CA MET A 220 -4.75 7.63 -1.96
C MET A 220 -3.81 8.31 -2.99
N TRP A 221 -4.20 8.24 -4.25
CA TRP A 221 -3.52 8.86 -5.38
C TRP A 221 -4.43 9.91 -6.01
N SER A 222 -4.02 11.16 -5.97
CA SER A 222 -4.87 12.29 -6.37
C SER A 222 -5.19 12.28 -7.88
N THR A 223 -6.42 12.66 -8.20
CA THR A 223 -6.91 12.77 -9.59
C THR A 223 -6.09 13.75 -10.41
N GLU A 224 -5.66 14.85 -9.80
CA GLU A 224 -4.83 15.88 -10.46
C GLU A 224 -3.51 15.31 -10.96
N VAL A 225 -2.80 14.56 -10.11
CA VAL A 225 -1.52 13.96 -10.46
C VAL A 225 -1.69 12.89 -11.54
N LYS A 226 -2.75 12.06 -11.46
CA LYS A 226 -3.09 11.10 -12.53
C LYS A 226 -3.30 11.80 -13.87
N ARG A 227 -4.09 12.87 -13.89
CA ARG A 227 -4.32 13.68 -15.10
C ARG A 227 -3.02 14.30 -15.63
N GLY A 228 -2.14 14.75 -14.72
CA GLY A 228 -0.82 15.27 -15.07
C GLY A 228 0.02 14.22 -15.80
N LEU A 229 0.14 13.02 -15.24
CA LEU A 229 0.88 11.91 -15.83
C LEU A 229 0.29 11.47 -17.19
N LEU A 230 -1.04 11.42 -17.32
CA LEU A 230 -1.72 11.06 -18.56
C LEU A 230 -1.46 12.04 -19.72
N LYS A 231 -1.00 13.28 -19.45
CA LYS A 231 -0.54 14.19 -20.52
C LYS A 231 0.71 13.68 -21.22
N PHE A 232 1.59 13.00 -20.49
CA PHE A 232 2.86 12.46 -21.00
C PHE A 232 2.72 11.04 -21.55
N MET A 233 1.74 10.27 -21.05
CA MET A 233 1.47 8.89 -21.46
C MET A 233 -0.05 8.66 -21.69
N PRO A 234 -0.62 9.21 -22.76
CA PRO A 234 -2.07 9.32 -22.96
C PRO A 234 -2.79 7.97 -23.15
N ASN A 235 -2.04 6.91 -23.47
CA ASN A 235 -2.58 5.57 -23.67
C ASN A 235 -2.49 4.69 -22.41
N ALA A 236 -1.86 5.20 -21.34
CA ALA A 236 -1.72 4.46 -20.09
C ALA A 236 -3.02 4.43 -19.29
N ILE A 237 -3.14 3.42 -18.44
CA ILE A 237 -4.20 3.28 -17.45
C ILE A 237 -3.61 3.56 -16.07
N MET A 238 -4.18 4.54 -15.35
CA MET A 238 -3.86 4.80 -13.95
C MET A 238 -4.77 3.94 -13.08
N THR A 239 -4.20 2.97 -12.39
CA THR A 239 -4.93 1.97 -11.60
C THR A 239 -4.70 2.22 -10.11
N ASP A 240 -5.76 2.60 -9.38
CA ASP A 240 -5.77 2.49 -7.93
C ASP A 240 -6.19 1.08 -7.54
N SER A 241 -5.35 0.37 -6.83
CA SER A 241 -5.66 -0.92 -6.24
C SER A 241 -5.93 -0.75 -4.75
N PHE A 242 -7.16 -0.97 -4.35
CA PHE A 242 -7.55 -0.99 -2.96
C PHE A 242 -7.33 -2.37 -2.38
N GLY A 243 -6.55 -2.43 -1.31
CA GLY A 243 -6.22 -3.68 -0.64
C GLY A 243 -5.37 -3.45 0.61
N ALA A 244 -5.12 -4.54 1.30
CA ALA A 244 -4.23 -4.61 2.44
C ALA A 244 -3.39 -5.88 2.32
N SER A 245 -2.31 -6.00 3.10
CA SER A 245 -1.54 -7.25 3.16
C SER A 245 -2.40 -8.43 3.65
N GLU A 246 -3.43 -8.13 4.42
CA GLU A 246 -4.44 -9.07 4.92
C GLU A 246 -5.53 -9.40 3.89
N ALA A 247 -5.72 -8.56 2.88
CA ALA A 247 -6.83 -8.67 1.92
C ALA A 247 -6.41 -8.11 0.55
N VAL A 248 -5.80 -8.95 -0.27
CA VAL A 248 -5.30 -8.56 -1.59
C VAL A 248 -6.44 -8.57 -2.62
N GLY A 249 -6.68 -7.41 -3.25
CA GLY A 249 -7.69 -7.30 -4.29
C GLY A 249 -9.10 -7.02 -3.78
N LEU A 250 -9.24 -6.15 -2.77
CA LEU A 250 -10.54 -5.65 -2.29
C LEU A 250 -11.30 -4.89 -3.38
N GLY A 251 -10.60 -4.07 -4.16
CA GLY A 251 -11.22 -3.32 -5.23
C GLY A 251 -10.20 -2.59 -6.11
N SER A 252 -10.67 -2.04 -7.22
CA SER A 252 -9.86 -1.23 -8.12
C SER A 252 -10.64 -0.06 -8.70
N SER A 253 -9.92 1.02 -8.96
CA SER A 253 -10.41 2.18 -9.70
C SER A 253 -9.47 2.46 -10.86
N LEU A 254 -10.01 2.70 -12.04
CA LEU A 254 -9.24 2.89 -13.27
C LEU A 254 -9.49 4.29 -13.82
N MET A 255 -8.43 4.96 -14.24
CA MET A 255 -8.53 6.25 -14.92
C MET A 255 -7.74 6.21 -16.23
N THR A 256 -8.38 6.62 -17.30
CA THR A 256 -7.76 6.84 -18.62
C THR A 256 -7.89 8.32 -19.00
N LYS A 257 -7.24 8.72 -20.09
CA LYS A 257 -7.33 10.09 -20.62
C LYS A 257 -8.77 10.57 -20.84
N ASP A 258 -9.63 9.67 -21.35
CA ASP A 258 -11.00 9.98 -21.74
C ASP A 258 -12.06 9.52 -20.72
N GLY A 259 -11.62 8.87 -19.63
CA GLY A 259 -12.50 8.32 -18.59
C GLY A 259 -12.29 9.01 -17.25
N GLU A 260 -13.39 9.48 -16.64
CA GLU A 260 -13.38 9.95 -15.26
C GLU A 260 -13.98 8.88 -14.35
N ILE A 261 -13.17 8.37 -13.42
CA ILE A 261 -13.68 7.68 -12.25
C ILE A 261 -13.35 8.56 -11.05
N ALA A 262 -14.37 8.87 -10.25
CA ALA A 262 -14.18 9.68 -9.03
C ALA A 262 -13.18 9.02 -8.09
N THR A 263 -12.29 9.81 -7.50
CA THR A 263 -11.38 9.36 -6.44
C THR A 263 -12.17 8.70 -5.31
N ALA A 264 -11.61 7.65 -4.69
CA ALA A 264 -12.23 6.86 -3.63
C ALA A 264 -13.44 5.99 -4.04
N LYS A 265 -13.81 5.90 -5.32
CA LYS A 265 -14.78 4.93 -5.83
C LYS A 265 -14.08 3.70 -6.39
N PHE A 266 -14.44 2.51 -5.89
CA PHE A 266 -13.80 1.26 -6.26
C PHE A 266 -14.82 0.25 -6.78
N GLN A 267 -14.49 -0.39 -7.89
CA GLN A 267 -15.20 -1.61 -8.30
C GLN A 267 -14.67 -2.77 -7.47
N ILE A 268 -15.58 -3.58 -6.95
CA ILE A 268 -15.27 -4.77 -6.14
C ILE A 268 -15.57 -6.05 -6.91
N GLY A 269 -14.81 -7.10 -6.56
CA GLY A 269 -15.05 -8.43 -7.09
C GLY A 269 -16.09 -9.22 -6.28
N GLU A 270 -16.52 -10.36 -6.82
CA GLU A 270 -17.53 -11.24 -6.20
C GLU A 270 -17.16 -11.72 -4.79
N ARG A 271 -15.85 -11.83 -4.49
CA ARG A 271 -15.35 -12.24 -3.18
C ARG A 271 -15.47 -11.14 -2.12
N CYS A 272 -15.74 -9.90 -2.51
CA CYS A 272 -15.87 -8.78 -1.59
C CYS A 272 -17.33 -8.67 -1.11
N LYS A 273 -17.47 -8.44 0.18
CA LYS A 273 -18.74 -8.16 0.85
C LYS A 273 -18.56 -6.94 1.76
N VAL A 274 -19.66 -6.32 2.14
CA VAL A 274 -19.66 -5.25 3.15
C VAL A 274 -20.62 -5.64 4.24
N PHE A 275 -20.13 -5.71 5.48
CA PHE A 275 -20.90 -6.07 6.65
C PHE A 275 -21.01 -4.88 7.61
N ASP A 276 -22.16 -4.71 8.21
CA ASP A 276 -22.36 -3.76 9.30
C ASP A 276 -21.78 -4.29 10.63
N GLU A 277 -21.95 -3.53 11.72
CA GLU A 277 -21.43 -3.89 13.05
C GLU A 277 -22.09 -5.17 13.64
N ASN A 278 -23.22 -5.60 13.08
CA ASN A 278 -23.94 -6.82 13.48
C ASN A 278 -23.69 -8.01 12.56
N ASP A 279 -22.66 -7.94 11.71
CA ASP A 279 -22.33 -8.94 10.69
C ASP A 279 -23.46 -9.16 9.64
N GLU A 280 -24.34 -8.13 9.44
CA GLU A 280 -25.35 -8.13 8.40
C GLU A 280 -24.81 -7.48 7.11
N LEU A 281 -25.24 -7.99 5.95
CA LEU A 281 -24.86 -7.43 4.65
C LEU A 281 -25.44 -6.02 4.50
N VAL A 282 -24.60 -5.09 4.05
CA VAL A 282 -25.02 -3.73 3.70
C VAL A 282 -25.60 -3.74 2.28
N GLU A 283 -26.87 -3.37 2.16
CA GLU A 283 -27.55 -3.27 0.88
C GLU A 283 -27.01 -2.10 0.03
N PRO A 284 -26.77 -2.32 -1.29
CA PRO A 284 -26.38 -1.25 -2.19
C PRO A 284 -27.38 -0.09 -2.19
N GLY A 285 -26.86 1.13 -2.16
CA GLY A 285 -27.67 2.36 -2.15
C GLY A 285 -28.37 2.67 -0.81
N SER A 286 -28.14 1.86 0.24
CA SER A 286 -28.73 2.14 1.57
C SER A 286 -28.12 3.35 2.27
N GLY A 287 -26.95 3.81 1.85
CA GLY A 287 -26.16 4.85 2.52
C GLY A 287 -25.58 4.42 3.86
N LYS A 288 -25.81 3.18 4.31
CA LYS A 288 -25.25 2.67 5.56
C LYS A 288 -23.77 2.35 5.39
N PRO A 289 -22.91 2.79 6.31
CA PRO A 289 -21.51 2.38 6.31
C PRO A 289 -21.36 0.95 6.83
N GLY A 290 -20.31 0.26 6.35
CA GLY A 290 -19.94 -1.07 6.82
C GLY A 290 -18.46 -1.35 6.62
N PHE A 291 -17.99 -2.46 7.16
CA PHE A 291 -16.63 -2.96 6.97
C PHE A 291 -16.53 -3.74 5.67
N ILE A 292 -15.55 -3.41 4.84
CA ILE A 292 -15.24 -4.26 3.70
C ILE A 292 -14.57 -5.54 4.16
N ALA A 293 -15.00 -6.65 3.57
CA ALA A 293 -14.56 -7.99 3.84
C ALA A 293 -14.16 -8.70 2.53
N LEU A 294 -13.08 -9.44 2.54
CA LEU A 294 -12.63 -10.26 1.41
C LEU A 294 -12.72 -11.75 1.78
N GLY A 295 -13.46 -12.52 0.98
CA GLY A 295 -13.51 -13.98 1.07
C GLY A 295 -12.24 -14.65 0.52
N ALA A 296 -12.11 -15.95 0.78
CA ALA A 296 -10.96 -16.77 0.36
C ALA A 296 -10.64 -16.66 -1.16
N PRO A 297 -9.36 -16.79 -1.57
CA PRO A 297 -8.19 -17.07 -0.72
C PRO A 297 -7.72 -15.82 0.05
N ILE A 298 -7.39 -16.01 1.33
CA ILE A 298 -6.94 -14.98 2.27
C ILE A 298 -5.86 -15.54 3.21
N PRO A 299 -5.05 -14.72 3.90
CA PRO A 299 -4.02 -15.19 4.82
C PRO A 299 -4.55 -16.11 5.92
N VAL A 300 -3.67 -16.97 6.42
CA VAL A 300 -3.95 -17.84 7.58
C VAL A 300 -4.22 -17.00 8.83
N GLY A 301 -3.48 -15.91 9.01
CA GLY A 301 -3.55 -15.04 10.18
C GLY A 301 -2.30 -14.21 10.35
N TYR A 302 -2.11 -13.69 11.56
CA TYR A 302 -0.85 -13.06 12.00
C TYR A 302 -0.02 -14.06 12.79
N TYR A 303 1.27 -14.14 12.48
CA TYR A 303 2.19 -15.02 13.18
C TYR A 303 2.31 -14.62 14.66
N LYS A 304 2.17 -15.59 15.56
CA LYS A 304 2.20 -15.41 17.02
C LYS A 304 1.20 -14.38 17.60
N ASP A 305 0.12 -14.08 16.85
CA ASP A 305 -0.92 -13.18 17.34
C ASP A 305 -2.33 -13.76 17.05
N PRO A 306 -2.74 -14.80 17.77
CA PRO A 306 -4.02 -15.47 17.55
C PRO A 306 -5.21 -14.55 17.85
N GLU A 307 -5.07 -13.63 18.81
CA GLU A 307 -6.14 -12.74 19.22
C GLU A 307 -6.46 -11.72 18.12
N LYS A 308 -5.43 -11.07 17.56
CA LYS A 308 -5.63 -10.16 16.43
C LYS A 308 -6.05 -10.92 15.18
N SER A 309 -5.52 -12.14 14.96
CA SER A 309 -5.94 -12.99 13.85
C SER A 309 -7.44 -13.28 13.90
N ALA A 310 -7.98 -13.65 15.06
CA ALA A 310 -9.41 -13.90 15.22
C ALA A 310 -10.27 -12.67 14.98
N ARG A 311 -9.77 -11.47 15.30
CA ARG A 311 -10.48 -10.21 15.03
C ARG A 311 -10.48 -9.80 13.56
N THR A 312 -9.36 -10.06 12.86
CA THR A 312 -9.20 -9.65 11.46
C THR A 312 -9.73 -10.70 10.48
N PHE A 313 -9.53 -11.99 10.79
CA PHE A 313 -9.95 -13.10 9.94
C PHE A 313 -11.14 -13.80 10.58
N LYS A 314 -12.33 -13.21 10.41
CA LYS A 314 -13.58 -13.65 11.03
C LYS A 314 -14.32 -14.67 10.17
N THR A 315 -15.05 -15.56 10.83
CA THR A 315 -16.10 -16.34 10.16
C THR A 315 -17.44 -15.61 10.31
N VAL A 316 -18.01 -15.20 9.19
CA VAL A 316 -19.31 -14.54 9.12
C VAL A 316 -20.23 -15.41 8.27
N ARG A 317 -21.41 -15.80 8.81
CA ARG A 317 -22.39 -16.65 8.11
C ARG A 317 -21.80 -17.97 7.56
N GLY A 318 -20.82 -18.55 8.26
CA GLY A 318 -20.19 -19.82 7.89
C GLY A 318 -19.02 -19.71 6.91
N GLU A 319 -18.72 -18.53 6.39
CA GLU A 319 -17.59 -18.26 5.49
C GLU A 319 -16.53 -17.41 6.19
N ARG A 320 -15.25 -17.68 5.85
CA ARG A 320 -14.12 -16.97 6.43
C ARG A 320 -13.75 -15.74 5.59
N TYR A 321 -13.65 -14.59 6.23
CA TYR A 321 -13.31 -13.30 5.61
C TYR A 321 -12.13 -12.64 6.29
N ALA A 322 -11.31 -11.94 5.50
CA ALA A 322 -10.37 -10.93 5.99
C ALA A 322 -11.10 -9.58 6.07
N ILE A 323 -11.13 -8.96 7.24
CA ILE A 323 -11.77 -7.68 7.52
C ILE A 323 -10.70 -6.74 8.11
N PRO A 324 -9.93 -6.01 7.29
CA PRO A 324 -8.82 -5.17 7.75
C PRO A 324 -9.24 -3.97 8.61
N GLY A 325 -10.53 -3.64 8.61
CA GLY A 325 -11.11 -2.54 9.38
C GLY A 325 -11.34 -1.26 8.58
N ASP A 326 -11.32 -1.36 7.26
CA ASP A 326 -11.66 -0.25 6.39
C ASP A 326 -13.19 -0.13 6.25
N TRP A 327 -13.71 1.09 6.43
CA TRP A 327 -15.12 1.41 6.30
C TRP A 327 -15.44 1.94 4.92
N CYS A 328 -16.63 1.60 4.42
CA CYS A 328 -17.11 2.04 3.11
C CYS A 328 -18.63 2.10 3.09
N THR A 329 -19.19 2.79 2.08
CA THR A 329 -20.59 2.65 1.65
C THR A 329 -20.63 1.88 0.35
N VAL A 330 -21.76 1.19 0.12
CA VAL A 330 -22.05 0.53 -1.16
C VAL A 330 -23.00 1.40 -1.95
N GLU A 331 -22.55 1.88 -3.10
CA GLU A 331 -23.34 2.72 -3.98
C GLU A 331 -24.46 1.91 -4.68
N PRO A 332 -25.49 2.55 -5.24
CA PRO A 332 -26.56 1.85 -5.96
C PRO A 332 -26.10 0.97 -7.14
N ASP A 333 -24.96 1.34 -7.75
CA ASP A 333 -24.33 0.60 -8.84
C ASP A 333 -23.41 -0.54 -8.39
N GLY A 334 -23.30 -0.77 -7.08
CA GLY A 334 -22.45 -1.79 -6.47
C GLY A 334 -20.99 -1.37 -6.30
N THR A 335 -20.59 -0.17 -6.70
CA THR A 335 -19.26 0.35 -6.39
C THR A 335 -19.15 0.72 -4.91
N LEU A 336 -17.91 0.79 -4.41
CA LEU A 336 -17.65 1.24 -3.04
C LEU A 336 -17.15 2.68 -3.02
N THR A 337 -17.65 3.46 -2.07
CA THR A 337 -17.00 4.69 -1.63
C THR A 337 -16.27 4.42 -0.32
N LEU A 338 -14.93 4.55 -0.35
CA LEU A 338 -14.09 4.34 0.82
C LEU A 338 -14.24 5.52 1.78
N LEU A 339 -14.52 5.22 3.04
CA LEU A 339 -14.66 6.21 4.11
C LEU A 339 -13.41 6.30 5.01
N GLY A 340 -12.51 5.29 4.94
CA GLY A 340 -11.29 5.22 5.71
C GLY A 340 -11.28 4.15 6.80
N ARG A 341 -10.24 4.15 7.64
CA ARG A 341 -10.10 3.15 8.71
C ARG A 341 -10.91 3.50 9.94
N GLY A 342 -11.67 2.55 10.45
CA GLY A 342 -12.51 2.71 11.64
C GLY A 342 -11.74 3.08 12.91
N SER A 343 -10.44 2.75 13.00
CA SER A 343 -9.57 3.15 14.12
C SER A 343 -9.23 4.64 14.13
N ALA A 344 -9.43 5.35 13.03
CA ALA A 344 -9.22 6.78 12.90
C ALA A 344 -10.54 7.57 12.90
N CYS A 345 -11.70 6.89 13.00
CA CYS A 345 -13.02 7.52 13.00
C CYS A 345 -13.16 8.49 14.17
N ILE A 346 -13.55 9.72 13.88
CA ILE A 346 -13.77 10.80 14.86
C ILE A 346 -15.23 10.79 15.27
N ASN A 347 -15.49 10.61 16.57
CA ASN A 347 -16.85 10.65 17.10
C ASN A 347 -17.17 12.08 17.58
N THR A 348 -17.84 12.86 16.75
CA THR A 348 -18.20 14.24 17.06
C THR A 348 -19.70 14.37 17.28
N ALA A 349 -20.13 14.71 18.49
CA ALA A 349 -21.55 14.85 18.88
C ALA A 349 -22.44 13.63 18.53
N GLY A 350 -21.88 12.41 18.59
CA GLY A 350 -22.60 11.19 18.23
C GLY A 350 -22.55 10.81 16.74
N GLU A 351 -22.01 11.69 15.90
CA GLU A 351 -21.81 11.43 14.48
C GLU A 351 -20.40 10.89 14.20
N LYS A 352 -20.28 9.96 13.24
CA LYS A 352 -19.00 9.42 12.81
C LYS A 352 -18.45 10.25 11.66
N VAL A 353 -17.23 10.78 11.82
CA VAL A 353 -16.49 11.50 10.78
C VAL A 353 -15.22 10.70 10.45
N TYR A 354 -15.06 10.37 9.19
CA TYR A 354 -13.87 9.67 8.71
C TYR A 354 -12.84 10.68 8.24
N PRO A 355 -11.63 10.67 8.81
CA PRO A 355 -10.60 11.65 8.47
C PRO A 355 -10.37 11.81 6.98
N GLU A 356 -10.25 10.70 6.26
CA GLU A 356 -9.89 10.67 4.85
C GLU A 356 -10.87 11.43 3.95
N GLU A 357 -12.18 11.41 4.25
CA GLU A 357 -13.16 12.17 3.46
C GLU A 357 -12.98 13.69 3.63
N VAL A 358 -12.60 14.13 4.83
CA VAL A 358 -12.35 15.56 5.12
C VAL A 358 -10.98 15.98 4.57
N GLU A 359 -9.98 15.09 4.64
CA GLU A 359 -8.66 15.29 4.05
C GLU A 359 -8.74 15.50 2.54
N GLU A 360 -9.52 14.66 1.86
CA GLU A 360 -9.72 14.79 0.41
C GLU A 360 -10.42 16.11 0.05
N ALA A 361 -11.45 16.47 0.80
CA ALA A 361 -12.11 17.76 0.60
C ALA A 361 -11.11 18.93 0.79
N LEU A 362 -10.25 18.88 1.81
CA LEU A 362 -9.21 19.89 2.01
C LEU A 362 -8.20 19.93 0.86
N LYS A 363 -7.72 18.78 0.39
CA LYS A 363 -6.72 18.67 -0.68
C LYS A 363 -7.22 19.15 -2.05
N THR A 364 -8.53 19.23 -2.26
CA THR A 364 -9.09 19.83 -3.49
C THR A 364 -8.97 21.37 -3.51
N HIS A 365 -8.59 22.01 -2.40
CA HIS A 365 -8.36 23.44 -2.35
C HIS A 365 -6.97 23.81 -2.92
N PRO A 366 -6.85 24.79 -3.84
CA PRO A 366 -5.59 25.12 -4.52
C PRO A 366 -4.42 25.51 -3.60
N SER A 367 -4.72 26.03 -2.41
CA SER A 367 -3.69 26.39 -1.43
C SER A 367 -3.14 25.21 -0.61
N ILE A 368 -3.67 24.00 -0.76
CA ILE A 368 -3.31 22.85 0.07
C ILE A 368 -2.47 21.86 -0.73
N GLU A 369 -1.26 21.57 -0.23
CA GLU A 369 -0.36 20.54 -0.75
C GLU A 369 -0.70 19.16 -0.15
N ASP A 370 -0.93 19.11 1.17
CA ASP A 370 -1.33 17.88 1.89
C ASP A 370 -2.17 18.25 3.13
N ALA A 371 -2.98 17.30 3.60
CA ALA A 371 -3.81 17.48 4.77
C ALA A 371 -3.96 16.16 5.53
N LEU A 372 -3.94 16.22 6.87
CA LEU A 372 -4.40 15.15 7.75
C LEU A 372 -5.44 15.71 8.72
N VAL A 373 -6.42 14.86 9.09
CA VAL A 373 -7.52 15.23 9.96
C VAL A 373 -7.54 14.31 11.18
N VAL A 374 -7.64 14.91 12.36
CA VAL A 374 -7.58 14.20 13.65
C VAL A 374 -8.73 14.62 14.56
N GLY A 375 -9.17 13.71 15.42
CA GLY A 375 -10.12 14.00 16.49
C GLY A 375 -9.37 14.41 17.75
N LEU A 376 -9.62 15.61 18.24
CA LEU A 376 -9.09 16.06 19.53
C LEU A 376 -10.19 16.04 20.59
N PRO A 377 -9.88 15.75 21.87
CA PRO A 377 -10.85 15.84 22.95
C PRO A 377 -11.51 17.22 23.00
N ASP A 378 -12.84 17.25 23.16
CA ASP A 378 -13.64 18.48 23.21
C ASP A 378 -14.83 18.27 24.15
N GLU A 379 -15.03 19.19 25.08
CA GLU A 379 -16.09 19.09 26.10
C GLU A 379 -17.50 19.11 25.49
N LYS A 380 -17.68 19.82 24.38
CA LYS A 380 -19.00 19.98 23.74
C LYS A 380 -19.29 18.86 22.75
N TRP A 381 -18.27 18.40 22.01
CA TRP A 381 -18.44 17.50 20.88
C TRP A 381 -17.97 16.08 21.17
N GLY A 382 -17.36 15.82 22.35
CA GLY A 382 -16.62 14.58 22.64
C GLY A 382 -15.28 14.57 21.91
N GLN A 383 -15.31 14.68 20.59
CA GLN A 383 -14.13 14.94 19.77
C GLN A 383 -14.41 16.07 18.76
N ALA A 384 -13.49 17.02 18.67
CA ALA A 384 -13.50 18.06 17.64
C ALA A 384 -12.72 17.60 16.41
N VAL A 385 -13.35 17.66 15.25
CA VAL A 385 -12.68 17.45 13.96
C VAL A 385 -11.66 18.58 13.76
N THR A 386 -10.38 18.24 13.65
CA THR A 386 -9.28 19.21 13.52
C THR A 386 -8.45 18.87 12.28
N GLY A 387 -8.37 19.80 11.34
CA GLY A 387 -7.51 19.70 10.16
C GLY A 387 -6.09 20.19 10.47
N VAL A 388 -5.08 19.50 9.96
CA VAL A 388 -3.70 19.99 9.93
C VAL A 388 -3.26 19.96 8.47
N VAL A 389 -2.86 21.11 7.94
CA VAL A 389 -2.61 21.28 6.50
C VAL A 389 -1.19 21.71 6.22
N LYS A 390 -0.66 21.26 5.10
CA LYS A 390 0.54 21.76 4.46
C LYS A 390 0.14 22.64 3.29
N LEU A 391 0.61 23.86 3.26
CA LEU A 391 0.29 24.81 2.20
C LEU A 391 1.15 24.55 0.94
N SER A 392 0.55 24.79 -0.22
CA SER A 392 1.29 24.88 -1.48
C SER A 392 2.26 26.08 -1.45
N ASN A 393 3.37 25.99 -2.17
CA ASN A 393 4.39 27.05 -2.20
C ASN A 393 3.79 28.42 -2.55
N GLY A 394 4.01 29.39 -1.65
CA GLY A 394 3.54 30.77 -1.83
C GLY A 394 2.06 30.99 -1.53
N ALA A 395 1.31 29.97 -1.12
CA ALA A 395 -0.09 30.10 -0.76
C ALA A 395 -0.27 30.76 0.62
N ALA A 396 -1.26 31.62 0.74
CA ALA A 396 -1.67 32.20 2.02
C ALA A 396 -2.61 31.26 2.77
N PHE A 397 -2.49 31.23 4.10
CA PHE A 397 -3.40 30.49 4.97
C PHE A 397 -4.65 31.30 5.27
N ASP A 398 -5.81 30.73 4.98
CA ASP A 398 -7.11 31.28 5.34
C ASP A 398 -7.99 30.14 5.89
N GLU A 399 -8.07 30.04 7.23
CA GLU A 399 -8.82 28.98 7.91
C GLU A 399 -10.30 29.00 7.53
N GLU A 400 -10.91 30.20 7.42
CA GLU A 400 -12.35 30.30 7.16
C GLU A 400 -12.67 29.93 5.69
N ALA A 401 -11.84 30.32 4.75
CA ALA A 401 -11.98 29.90 3.34
C ALA A 401 -11.85 28.37 3.22
N LEU A 402 -10.90 27.73 3.89
CA LEU A 402 -10.74 26.27 3.89
C LEU A 402 -11.95 25.58 4.55
N ARG A 403 -12.46 26.09 5.67
CA ARG A 403 -13.64 25.55 6.31
C ARG A 403 -14.90 25.70 5.46
N ALA A 404 -15.05 26.84 4.78
CA ALA A 404 -16.13 27.06 3.84
C ALA A 404 -16.05 26.10 2.64
N HIS A 405 -14.84 25.87 2.13
CA HIS A 405 -14.59 24.91 1.04
C HIS A 405 -15.02 23.47 1.42
N VAL A 406 -14.65 23.00 2.62
CA VAL A 406 -15.10 21.69 3.13
C VAL A 406 -16.62 21.66 3.29
N ARG A 407 -17.22 22.73 3.86
CA ARG A 407 -18.67 22.81 4.09
C ARG A 407 -19.49 22.77 2.81
N ASN A 408 -18.93 23.24 1.71
CA ASN A 408 -19.59 23.19 0.40
C ASN A 408 -19.59 21.78 -0.21
N GLN A 409 -18.73 20.88 0.25
CA GLN A 409 -18.57 19.53 -0.29
C GLN A 409 -19.13 18.45 0.65
N LEU A 410 -19.07 18.68 1.97
CA LEU A 410 -19.44 17.71 2.98
C LEU A 410 -20.49 18.25 3.95
N ALA A 411 -21.18 17.34 4.64
CA ALA A 411 -22.15 17.70 5.67
C ALA A 411 -21.51 18.57 6.76
N GLY A 412 -22.25 19.53 7.29
CA GLY A 412 -21.73 20.56 8.20
C GLY A 412 -21.03 20.04 9.46
N TYR A 413 -21.45 18.89 10.01
CA TYR A 413 -20.81 18.27 11.17
C TYR A 413 -19.40 17.73 10.87
N LYS A 414 -19.08 17.43 9.60
CA LYS A 414 -17.78 16.98 9.12
C LYS A 414 -16.77 18.13 8.94
N THR A 415 -17.27 19.39 8.91
CA THR A 415 -16.39 20.56 8.79
C THR A 415 -15.45 20.66 9.97
N PRO A 416 -14.13 20.77 9.76
CA PRO A 416 -13.17 20.96 10.84
C PRO A 416 -13.54 22.16 11.74
N LYS A 417 -13.45 21.99 13.03
CA LYS A 417 -13.65 23.10 14.01
C LYS A 417 -12.45 24.03 14.00
N ARG A 418 -11.27 23.48 13.79
CA ARG A 418 -10.00 24.20 13.64
C ARG A 418 -9.19 23.62 12.49
N ILE A 419 -8.44 24.47 11.81
CA ILE A 419 -7.43 24.07 10.83
C ILE A 419 -6.11 24.73 11.22
N LEU A 420 -5.04 23.93 11.29
CA LEU A 420 -3.71 24.35 11.68
C LEU A 420 -2.73 24.20 10.53
N ILE A 421 -1.73 25.06 10.45
CA ILE A 421 -0.59 24.86 9.55
C ILE A 421 0.36 23.86 10.22
N GLY A 422 0.59 22.71 9.58
CA GLY A 422 1.49 21.68 10.10
C GLY A 422 2.97 22.02 9.85
N THR A 423 3.77 21.90 10.92
CA THR A 423 5.23 22.04 10.88
C THR A 423 5.96 20.73 11.13
N VAL A 424 5.21 19.62 11.16
CA VAL A 424 5.70 18.25 11.37
C VAL A 424 5.54 17.41 10.10
N PRO A 425 6.27 16.29 9.97
CA PRO A 425 6.03 15.35 8.87
C PRO A 425 4.60 14.80 8.91
N PHE A 426 3.92 14.80 7.75
CA PHE A 426 2.58 14.21 7.61
C PHE A 426 2.63 12.73 7.26
N ARG A 427 3.78 12.27 6.80
CA ARG A 427 3.99 10.90 6.35
C ARG A 427 5.13 10.25 7.11
N ALA A 428 4.91 9.01 7.51
CA ALA A 428 5.95 8.15 8.02
C ALA A 428 6.93 7.76 6.88
N PRO A 429 8.13 7.25 7.17
CA PRO A 429 9.11 6.86 6.14
C PRO A 429 8.59 5.87 5.10
N ASN A 430 7.56 5.09 5.43
CA ASN A 430 6.88 4.17 4.51
C ASN A 430 5.79 4.83 3.64
N GLY A 431 5.70 6.17 3.63
CA GLY A 431 4.72 6.94 2.87
C GLY A 431 3.31 7.03 3.47
N LYS A 432 3.01 6.26 4.50
CA LYS A 432 1.68 6.26 5.16
C LYS A 432 1.48 7.51 6.02
N ALA A 433 0.21 7.92 6.19
CA ALA A 433 -0.18 9.02 7.07
C ALA A 433 0.28 8.76 8.52
N ASP A 434 0.96 9.74 9.11
CA ASP A 434 1.42 9.69 10.50
C ASP A 434 0.44 10.45 11.41
N TYR A 435 -0.74 9.87 11.58
CA TYR A 435 -1.77 10.44 12.45
C TYR A 435 -1.31 10.62 13.88
N LYS A 436 -0.38 9.81 14.39
CA LYS A 436 0.16 9.93 15.73
C LYS A 436 0.92 11.24 15.90
N THR A 437 1.91 11.48 15.06
CA THR A 437 2.72 12.71 15.08
C THR A 437 1.84 13.95 14.90
N VAL A 438 0.88 13.89 13.96
CA VAL A 438 -0.03 15.01 13.69
C VAL A 438 -1.01 15.25 14.85
N THR A 439 -1.51 14.20 15.51
CA THR A 439 -2.36 14.35 16.70
C THR A 439 -1.60 15.00 17.86
N GLU A 440 -0.36 14.57 18.12
CA GLU A 440 0.48 15.14 19.18
C GLU A 440 0.83 16.62 18.87
N PHE A 441 1.10 16.93 17.61
CA PHE A 441 1.27 18.31 17.15
C PHE A 441 0.02 19.15 17.42
N ALA A 442 -1.14 18.70 16.95
CA ALA A 442 -2.38 19.45 17.07
C ALA A 442 -2.81 19.66 18.54
N LYS A 443 -2.61 18.65 19.40
CA LYS A 443 -2.83 18.77 20.86
C LYS A 443 -1.95 19.87 21.46
N ARG A 444 -0.67 19.89 21.13
CA ARG A 444 0.28 20.89 21.64
C ARG A 444 -0.10 22.31 21.20
N GLU A 445 -0.42 22.51 19.92
CA GLU A 445 -0.78 23.81 19.36
C GLU A 445 -2.09 24.37 19.93
N LEU A 446 -3.04 23.50 20.26
CA LEU A 446 -4.34 23.90 20.81
C LEU A 446 -4.43 23.78 22.34
N GLY A 447 -3.36 23.38 23.03
CA GLY A 447 -3.34 23.18 24.48
C GLY A 447 -4.34 22.10 24.96
N ALA A 448 -4.68 21.13 24.08
CA ALA A 448 -5.57 20.04 24.43
C ALA A 448 -4.78 18.93 25.16
N ALA A 449 -5.28 18.53 26.34
CA ALA A 449 -4.63 17.50 27.17
C ALA A 449 -4.85 16.08 26.63
#